data_958b8405bfafa7a828a84fda0536142e
#
_entry.id   958b8405bfafa7a828a84fda0536142e
#
_cell.length_a   1.000
_cell.length_b   1.000
_cell.length_c   1.000
_cell.angle_alpha   90.00
_cell.angle_beta   90.00
_cell.angle_gamma   90.00
#
_symmetry.space_group_name_H-M   'P 1'
#
loop_
_entity.id
_entity.type
_entity.pdbx_description
1 polymer ?
#
loop_
_entity_poly.entity_id
_entity_poly.type
_entity_poly.pdbx_seq_one_letter_code
_entity_poly.pdbx_strand_id
1 'polypeptide(L)'
;GVSSAASDVYKRQILGLSNTARAGLTGFVAGMSRQVAPHGVVVNNLLPGIHATDRADSLDAGVAKSEGIGIDEARRRREATIPTRSYGRPEDFGATCAFLCSQQARFIVGQNVLLDGGASNITI
;
A
#
# COMPACT_ATOMS: atom_id res chain seq x y z
N GLY A 1 -32.55 6.21 1.69
CA GLY A 1 -31.10 6.20 1.85
C GLY A 1 -30.57 4.77 1.93
N VAL A 2 -29.42 4.52 1.34
CA VAL A 2 -28.73 3.23 1.46
C VAL A 2 -28.30 3.06 2.91
N SER A 3 -28.63 1.92 3.53
CA SER A 3 -28.23 1.68 4.91
C SER A 3 -26.70 1.66 5.04
N SER A 4 -26.17 2.08 6.19
CA SER A 4 -24.72 2.04 6.46
C SER A 4 -24.13 0.64 6.24
N ALA A 5 -24.89 -0.41 6.58
CA ALA A 5 -24.50 -1.80 6.37
C ALA A 5 -24.34 -2.14 4.89
N ALA A 6 -25.23 -1.69 4.01
CA ALA A 6 -25.12 -1.91 2.57
C ALA A 6 -23.93 -1.17 1.96
N SER A 7 -23.66 0.05 2.43
CA SER A 7 -22.47 0.81 2.03
C SER A 7 -21.17 0.10 2.45
N ASP A 8 -21.13 -0.48 3.64
CA ASP A 8 -19.97 -1.21 4.14
C ASP A 8 -19.74 -2.53 3.40
N VAL A 9 -20.79 -3.25 3.05
CA VAL A 9 -20.72 -4.46 2.22
C VAL A 9 -20.16 -4.12 0.84
N TYR A 10 -20.65 -3.05 0.20
CA TYR A 10 -20.16 -2.60 -1.10
C TYR A 10 -18.66 -2.22 -1.06
N LYS A 11 -18.24 -1.48 -0.04
CA LYS A 11 -16.83 -1.13 0.16
C LYS A 11 -15.95 -2.37 0.35
N ARG A 12 -16.42 -3.36 1.11
CA ARG A 12 -15.70 -4.63 1.31
C ARG A 12 -15.58 -5.43 0.03
N GLN A 13 -16.62 -5.44 -0.81
CA GLN A 13 -16.58 -6.12 -2.13
C GLN A 13 -15.56 -5.48 -3.08
N ILE A 14 -15.51 -4.14 -3.13
CA ILE A 14 -14.51 -3.42 -3.94
C ILE A 14 -13.09 -3.72 -3.44
N LEU A 15 -12.87 -3.73 -2.13
CA LEU A 15 -11.58 -4.12 -1.54
C LEU A 15 -11.22 -5.57 -1.87
N GLY A 16 -12.19 -6.47 -1.88
CA GLY A 16 -11.99 -7.88 -2.25
C GLY A 16 -11.51 -8.03 -3.69
N LEU A 17 -12.13 -7.33 -4.64
CA LEU A 17 -11.69 -7.30 -6.04
C LEU A 17 -10.29 -6.71 -6.20
N SER A 18 -10.01 -5.61 -5.53
CA SER A 18 -8.70 -4.98 -5.53
C SER A 18 -7.61 -5.92 -4.96
N ASN A 19 -7.91 -6.59 -3.85
CA ASN A 19 -6.98 -7.55 -3.25
C ASN A 19 -6.74 -8.76 -4.15
N THR A 20 -7.77 -9.27 -4.82
CA THR A 20 -7.66 -10.38 -5.77
C THR A 20 -6.78 -9.99 -6.96
N ALA A 21 -7.00 -8.80 -7.54
CA ALA A 21 -6.20 -8.30 -8.66
C ALA A 21 -4.72 -8.14 -8.26
N ARG A 22 -4.46 -7.59 -7.08
CA ARG A 22 -3.08 -7.40 -6.56
C ARG A 22 -2.41 -8.74 -6.27
N ALA A 23 -3.10 -9.70 -5.68
CA ALA A 23 -2.56 -11.04 -5.41
C ALA A 23 -2.22 -11.77 -6.72
N GLY A 24 -3.09 -11.65 -7.74
CA GLY A 24 -2.85 -12.19 -9.07
C GLY A 24 -1.62 -11.57 -9.73
N LEU A 25 -1.48 -10.25 -9.68
CA LEU A 25 -0.31 -9.54 -10.21
C LEU A 25 0.97 -9.97 -9.48
N THR A 26 0.95 -10.06 -8.16
CA THR A 26 2.08 -10.50 -7.34
C THR A 26 2.53 -11.90 -7.71
N GLY A 27 1.59 -12.84 -7.89
CA GLY A 27 1.88 -14.20 -8.33
C GLY A 27 2.47 -14.26 -9.74
N PHE A 28 1.94 -13.47 -10.66
CA PHE A 28 2.46 -13.36 -12.02
C PHE A 28 3.90 -12.83 -12.03
N VAL A 29 4.18 -11.76 -11.30
CA VAL A 29 5.51 -11.17 -11.17
C VAL A 29 6.50 -12.16 -10.57
N ALA A 30 6.11 -12.94 -9.57
CA ALA A 30 6.97 -13.95 -8.95
C ALA A 30 7.47 -14.99 -9.96
N GLY A 31 6.60 -15.43 -10.88
CA GLY A 31 6.98 -16.36 -11.96
C GLY A 31 7.81 -15.68 -13.05
N MET A 32 7.32 -14.57 -13.57
CA MET A 32 7.96 -13.83 -14.66
C MET A 32 9.36 -13.33 -14.31
N SER A 33 9.55 -12.82 -13.09
CA SER A 33 10.84 -12.27 -12.66
C SER A 33 11.98 -13.28 -12.77
N ARG A 34 11.70 -14.54 -12.47
CA ARG A 34 12.68 -15.62 -12.58
C ARG A 34 13.02 -15.97 -14.02
N GLN A 35 12.05 -15.85 -14.92
CA GLN A 35 12.25 -16.15 -16.35
C GLN A 35 13.10 -15.07 -17.03
N VAL A 36 12.98 -13.80 -16.62
CA VAL A 36 13.70 -12.69 -17.23
C VAL A 36 15.04 -12.37 -16.55
N ALA A 37 15.26 -12.83 -15.33
CA ALA A 37 16.47 -12.58 -14.57
C ALA A 37 17.77 -13.03 -15.30
N PRO A 38 17.81 -14.19 -16.01
CA PRO A 38 19.00 -14.58 -16.78
C PRO A 38 19.38 -13.58 -17.89
N HIS A 39 18.43 -12.74 -18.31
CA HIS A 39 18.64 -11.72 -19.32
C HIS A 39 19.02 -10.34 -18.72
N GLY A 40 19.33 -10.29 -17.43
CA GLY A 40 19.69 -9.05 -16.73
C GLY A 40 18.50 -8.14 -16.41
N VAL A 41 17.27 -8.65 -16.51
CA VAL A 41 16.06 -7.89 -16.20
C VAL A 41 15.59 -8.22 -14.78
N VAL A 42 15.42 -7.19 -13.97
CA VAL A 42 14.98 -7.30 -12.58
C VAL A 42 13.57 -6.74 -12.45
N VAL A 43 12.67 -7.53 -11.85
CA VAL A 43 11.28 -7.11 -11.60
C VAL A 43 10.96 -7.37 -10.15
N ASN A 44 10.50 -6.35 -9.44
CA ASN A 44 10.05 -6.41 -8.06
C ASN A 44 8.73 -5.66 -7.89
N ASN A 45 8.01 -5.95 -6.83
CA ASN A 45 6.82 -5.20 -6.42
C ASN A 45 7.17 -4.28 -5.25
N LEU A 46 6.70 -3.04 -5.32
CA LEU A 46 6.77 -2.09 -4.22
C LEU A 46 5.34 -1.84 -3.73
N LEU A 47 5.07 -2.21 -2.47
CA LEU A 47 3.72 -2.23 -1.90
C LEU A 47 3.61 -1.13 -0.84
N PRO A 48 2.88 -0.03 -1.15
CA PRO A 48 2.73 1.07 -0.20
C PRO A 48 1.67 0.75 0.87
N GLY A 49 1.96 1.14 2.10
CA GLY A 49 0.95 1.44 3.09
C GLY A 49 0.37 2.84 2.89
N ILE A 50 -0.11 3.45 3.96
CA ILE A 50 -0.67 4.80 3.89
C ILE A 50 0.46 5.83 3.85
N HIS A 51 0.52 6.60 2.76
CA HIS A 51 1.42 7.72 2.58
C HIS A 51 0.66 9.04 2.60
N ALA A 52 1.31 10.11 3.01
CA ALA A 52 0.74 11.46 3.09
C ALA A 52 0.55 12.05 1.68
N THR A 53 -0.59 11.74 1.08
CA THR A 53 -1.00 12.13 -0.27
C THR A 53 -2.38 12.77 -0.23
N ASP A 54 -2.78 13.43 -1.31
CA ASP A 54 -4.13 13.99 -1.47
C ASP A 54 -5.23 12.93 -1.25
N ARG A 55 -4.97 11.69 -1.63
CA ARG A 55 -5.90 10.59 -1.37
C ARG A 55 -6.05 10.30 0.12
N ALA A 56 -4.96 10.33 0.88
CA ALA A 56 -5.00 10.15 2.34
C ALA A 56 -5.77 11.30 2.99
N ASP A 57 -5.55 12.54 2.53
CA ASP A 57 -6.27 13.72 3.00
C ASP A 57 -7.76 13.61 2.73
N SER A 58 -8.15 13.16 1.55
CA SER A 58 -9.57 12.94 1.18
C SER A 58 -10.22 11.87 2.04
N LEU A 59 -9.51 10.79 2.36
CA LEU A 59 -10.01 9.73 3.24
C LEU A 59 -10.16 10.23 4.68
N ASP A 60 -9.21 11.00 5.18
CA ASP A 60 -9.27 11.61 6.52
C ASP A 60 -10.42 12.62 6.62
N ALA A 61 -10.63 13.43 5.57
CA ALA A 61 -11.78 14.33 5.48
C ALA A 61 -13.12 13.58 5.48
N GLY A 62 -13.19 12.45 4.78
CA GLY A 62 -14.37 11.58 4.78
C GLY A 62 -14.70 11.00 6.16
N VAL A 63 -13.70 10.52 6.88
CA VAL A 63 -13.85 10.01 8.27
C VAL A 63 -14.26 11.16 9.21
N ALA A 64 -13.60 12.31 9.11
CA ALA A 64 -13.92 13.48 9.90
C ALA A 64 -15.41 13.89 9.74
N LYS A 65 -15.89 13.92 8.51
CA LYS A 65 -17.29 14.24 8.21
C LYS A 65 -18.26 13.20 8.75
N SER A 66 -17.98 11.92 8.58
CA SER A 66 -18.87 10.83 9.02
C SER A 66 -18.94 10.69 10.55
N GLU A 67 -17.85 10.99 11.25
CA GLU A 67 -17.75 10.85 12.71
C GLU A 67 -17.95 12.17 13.47
N GLY A 68 -18.09 13.29 12.77
CA GLY A 68 -18.26 14.60 13.40
C GLY A 68 -17.04 15.08 14.18
N ILE A 69 -15.84 14.76 13.69
CA ILE A 69 -14.55 15.16 14.29
C ILE A 69 -13.74 16.04 13.33
N GLY A 70 -12.67 16.64 13.81
CA GLY A 70 -11.74 17.39 12.98
C GLY A 70 -10.89 16.46 12.10
N ILE A 71 -10.39 16.98 10.97
CA ILE A 71 -9.52 16.23 10.03
C ILE A 71 -8.23 15.79 10.75
N ASP A 72 -7.63 16.66 11.56
CA ASP A 72 -6.41 16.34 12.31
C ASP A 72 -6.62 15.19 13.30
N GLU A 73 -7.79 15.13 13.93
CA GLU A 73 -8.14 14.03 14.82
C GLU A 73 -8.35 12.73 14.04
N ALA A 74 -9.03 12.77 12.90
CA ALA A 74 -9.21 11.61 12.03
C ALA A 74 -7.85 11.06 11.57
N ARG A 75 -6.93 11.95 11.19
CA ARG A 75 -5.57 11.58 10.80
C ARG A 75 -4.81 10.94 11.96
N ARG A 76 -4.81 11.57 13.14
CA ARG A 76 -4.14 11.03 14.33
C ARG A 76 -4.62 9.63 14.69
N ARG A 77 -5.93 9.39 14.62
CA ARG A 77 -6.52 8.07 14.89
C ARG A 77 -6.03 7.02 13.90
N ARG A 78 -5.93 7.39 12.63
CA ARG A 78 -5.44 6.48 11.60
C ARG A 78 -3.94 6.25 11.73
N GLU A 79 -3.14 7.28 11.97
CA GLU A 79 -1.71 7.14 12.24
C GLU A 79 -1.43 6.24 13.46
N ALA A 80 -2.28 6.31 14.48
CA ALA A 80 -2.16 5.47 15.67
C ALA A 80 -2.31 3.97 15.38
N THR A 81 -2.93 3.58 14.28
CA THR A 81 -3.04 2.18 13.86
C THR A 81 -1.78 1.64 13.18
N ILE A 82 -0.89 2.50 12.76
CA ILE A 82 0.37 2.14 12.11
C ILE A 82 1.45 1.99 13.19
N PRO A 83 2.26 0.93 13.20
CA PRO A 83 3.31 0.76 14.20
C PRO A 83 4.28 1.95 14.32
N THR A 84 4.65 2.57 13.19
CA THR A 84 5.49 3.79 13.18
C THR A 84 4.75 5.05 13.65
N ARG A 85 3.43 4.98 13.86
CA ARG A 85 2.60 6.09 14.32
C ARG A 85 2.59 7.31 13.38
N SER A 86 2.88 7.11 12.12
CA SER A 86 2.89 8.15 11.11
C SER A 86 2.56 7.60 9.74
N TYR A 87 2.04 8.47 8.86
CA TYR A 87 1.97 8.15 7.44
C TYR A 87 3.37 8.14 6.83
N GLY A 88 3.56 7.31 5.81
CA GLY A 88 4.77 7.32 4.99
C GLY A 88 4.90 8.64 4.23
N ARG A 89 6.11 9.05 3.95
CA ARG A 89 6.39 10.21 3.11
C ARG A 89 6.44 9.77 1.64
N PRO A 90 5.75 10.48 0.72
CA PRO A 90 5.82 10.16 -0.71
C PRO A 90 7.25 10.14 -1.25
N GLU A 91 8.12 11.01 -0.74
CA GLU A 91 9.54 11.08 -1.12
C GLU A 91 10.30 9.80 -0.76
N ASP A 92 9.98 9.18 0.36
CA ASP A 92 10.61 7.93 0.80
C ASP A 92 10.19 6.77 -0.09
N PHE A 93 8.93 6.77 -0.55
CA PHE A 93 8.46 5.81 -1.54
C PHE A 93 9.21 5.97 -2.86
N GLY A 94 9.35 7.19 -3.35
CA GLY A 94 10.10 7.50 -4.57
C GLY A 94 11.57 7.11 -4.48
N ALA A 95 12.23 7.38 -3.35
CA ALA A 95 13.63 7.01 -3.11
C ALA A 95 13.81 5.48 -3.10
N THR A 96 12.88 4.75 -2.49
CA THR A 96 12.93 3.28 -2.49
C THR A 96 12.72 2.72 -3.89
N CYS A 97 11.79 3.27 -4.65
CA CYS A 97 11.58 2.92 -6.05
C CYS A 97 12.86 3.16 -6.88
N ALA A 98 13.49 4.29 -6.73
CA ALA A 98 14.74 4.62 -7.41
C ALA A 98 15.87 3.63 -7.05
N PHE A 99 16.00 3.26 -5.77
CA PHE A 99 16.95 2.24 -5.33
C PHE A 99 16.68 0.89 -6.00
N LEU A 100 15.44 0.42 -6.02
CA LEU A 100 15.06 -0.86 -6.64
C LEU A 100 15.33 -0.87 -8.15
N CYS A 101 15.31 0.29 -8.81
CA CYS A 101 15.65 0.43 -10.22
C CYS A 101 17.15 0.64 -10.47
N SER A 102 17.98 0.67 -9.44
CA SER A 102 19.41 0.94 -9.54
C SER A 102 20.23 -0.35 -9.71
N GLN A 103 21.48 -0.19 -10.12
CA GLN A 103 22.43 -1.30 -10.23
C GLN A 103 22.72 -1.98 -8.90
N GLN A 104 22.59 -1.26 -7.79
CA GLN A 104 22.80 -1.80 -6.45
C GLN A 104 21.73 -2.82 -6.05
N ALA A 105 20.56 -2.74 -6.66
CA ALA A 105 19.43 -3.65 -6.37
C ALA A 105 19.37 -4.87 -7.31
N ARG A 106 20.35 -5.08 -8.17
CA ARG A 106 20.30 -6.15 -9.20
C ARG A 106 20.18 -7.58 -8.66
N PHE A 107 20.45 -7.78 -7.38
CA PHE A 107 20.32 -9.09 -6.72
C PHE A 107 18.98 -9.25 -5.99
N ILE A 108 18.12 -8.24 -6.02
CA ILE A 108 16.75 -8.28 -5.49
C ILE A 108 15.83 -8.62 -6.66
N VAL A 109 15.28 -9.85 -6.69
CA VAL A 109 14.51 -10.36 -7.83
C VAL A 109 13.21 -10.99 -7.35
N GLY A 110 12.10 -10.54 -7.90
CA GLY A 110 10.77 -11.11 -7.66
C GLY A 110 10.26 -10.91 -6.24
N GLN A 111 10.72 -9.87 -5.56
CA GLN A 111 10.39 -9.60 -4.16
C GLN A 111 9.21 -8.63 -4.01
N ASN A 112 8.51 -8.75 -2.90
CA ASN A 112 7.50 -7.81 -2.45
C ASN A 112 8.11 -6.94 -1.37
N VAL A 113 8.38 -5.69 -1.68
CA VAL A 113 8.97 -4.73 -0.74
C VAL A 113 7.84 -3.90 -0.13
N LEU A 114 7.60 -4.07 1.15
CA LEU A 114 6.56 -3.36 1.89
C LEU A 114 7.10 -2.03 2.42
N LEU A 115 6.41 -0.94 2.10
CA LEU A 115 6.61 0.38 2.67
C LEU A 115 5.34 0.79 3.41
N ASP A 116 5.08 0.20 4.55
CA ASP A 116 3.80 0.31 5.26
C ASP A 116 3.92 0.68 6.74
N GLY A 117 5.11 1.04 7.20
CA GLY A 117 5.34 1.40 8.60
C GLY A 117 5.11 0.24 9.57
N GLY A 118 5.17 -1.00 9.08
CA GLY A 118 4.94 -2.21 9.88
C GLY A 118 3.47 -2.61 9.99
N ALA A 119 2.58 -2.01 9.20
CA ALA A 119 1.14 -2.30 9.30
C ALA A 119 0.79 -3.75 8.94
N SER A 120 1.56 -4.37 8.06
CA SER A 120 1.37 -5.78 7.68
C SER A 120 2.21 -6.69 8.58
N ASN A 121 1.54 -7.54 9.34
CA ASN A 121 2.22 -8.54 10.17
C ASN A 121 2.40 -9.83 9.36
N ILE A 122 3.32 -9.78 8.40
CA ILE A 122 3.64 -10.93 7.55
C ILE A 122 5.03 -11.44 7.93
N THR A 123 5.08 -12.68 8.41
CA THR A 123 6.32 -13.42 8.58
C THR A 123 6.47 -14.33 7.36
N ILE A 124 7.57 -14.19 6.70
CA ILE A 124 7.92 -15.08 5.58
C ILE A 124 8.73 -16.24 6.10
#